data_308a7bf91a4c49f106bd92535ee4de9e
#
_entry.id   308a7bf91a4c49f106bd92535ee4de9e
#
_cell.length_a   1.000
_cell.length_b   1.000
_cell.length_c   1.000
_cell.angle_alpha   90.00
_cell.angle_beta   90.00
_cell.angle_gamma   90.00
#
_symmetry.space_group_name_H-M   'P 1'
#
loop_
_entity.id
_entity.type
_entity.pdbx_description
1 polymer ?
#
loop_
_entity_poly.entity_id
_entity_poly.type
_entity_poly.pdbx_seq_one_letter_code
_entity_poly.pdbx_strand_id
1 'polypeptide(L)'
;MLDEPTNHLDVEGVAWLARHLSTRRTRADSALVTITHDRWFLDAVATDTWEVVDGTVNAYEGGYAAFVLAKAERSRVAAVTEERRNNLLRKELAWLRRGAPARTSKPRFRIEAANQLIENEPPPRDDVSLMRFATTRLGKDVIDLEDASVRLGDKQILDDVTWRLGPGDRIGIVGVNGAGKSTLLRVVTGDLPLDAGRRKQGKTVAMAFLSQEVRELERFADWRVIEAIEDVKKFTMLGGKEVSASSLAKQLGFTGQRQQTRVASLSGGERRRLQLLRLLMAEPNVLLLDEPTNDLDIETLQSLEDVLDGWAGTLLVVSHDRYLLERMCDQQIALLGDGRLRELPGGVEQYLELYAAQQAARSRGPANPATPTGAVSHDGGGGSAYSAAEVREARKEMGRLERQIARLESEQTRLHDDMVARATDASAVRELDIRLREVVDQREELEMAWLEAAEIAD
;
A
#
# COMPACT_ATOMS: atom_id res chain seq x y z
N MET A 1 17.55 13.16 13.74
CA MET A 1 16.40 13.47 12.89
C MET A 1 16.69 12.98 11.49
N LEU A 2 15.74 12.32 10.83
CA LEU A 2 15.83 11.83 9.45
C LEU A 2 14.67 12.44 8.68
N ASP A 3 14.94 12.91 7.46
CA ASP A 3 13.96 13.51 6.56
C ASP A 3 13.90 12.65 5.29
N GLU A 4 12.72 12.06 5.03
CA GLU A 4 12.44 11.13 3.93
C GLU A 4 13.54 10.08 3.70
N PRO A 5 13.95 9.31 4.74
CA PRO A 5 15.08 8.39 4.61
C PRO A 5 14.78 7.17 3.75
N THR A 6 13.53 6.93 3.44
CA THR A 6 13.05 5.81 2.60
C THR A 6 12.97 6.15 1.11
N ASN A 7 13.05 7.43 0.76
CA ASN A 7 12.98 7.86 -0.64
C ASN A 7 14.10 7.20 -1.46
N HIS A 8 13.70 6.67 -2.62
CA HIS A 8 14.59 5.99 -3.58
C HIS A 8 15.22 4.68 -3.08
N LEU A 9 14.90 4.23 -1.87
CA LEU A 9 15.30 2.90 -1.40
C LEU A 9 14.36 1.85 -2.00
N ASP A 10 14.93 0.69 -2.33
CA ASP A 10 14.15 -0.50 -2.62
C ASP A 10 13.63 -1.15 -1.33
N VAL A 11 12.75 -2.13 -1.49
CA VAL A 11 12.09 -2.81 -0.35
C VAL A 11 13.12 -3.37 0.64
N GLU A 12 14.25 -3.87 0.14
CA GLU A 12 15.35 -4.40 0.95
C GLU A 12 16.06 -3.32 1.74
N GLY A 13 16.30 -2.18 1.09
CA GLY A 13 16.91 -1.00 1.72
C GLY A 13 16.06 -0.46 2.85
N VAL A 14 14.74 -0.35 2.63
CA VAL A 14 13.78 0.07 3.66
C VAL A 14 13.73 -0.92 4.81
N ALA A 15 13.66 -2.24 4.51
CA ALA A 15 13.64 -3.30 5.51
C ALA A 15 14.93 -3.33 6.33
N TRP A 16 16.09 -3.15 5.69
CA TRP A 16 17.37 -3.05 6.36
C TRP A 16 17.41 -1.82 7.28
N LEU A 17 16.99 -0.65 6.78
CA LEU A 17 16.99 0.60 7.54
C LEU A 17 16.09 0.50 8.78
N ALA A 18 14.88 -0.03 8.61
CA ALA A 18 13.94 -0.23 9.71
C ALA A 18 14.53 -1.12 10.79
N ARG A 19 15.11 -2.27 10.42
CA ARG A 19 15.77 -3.19 11.35
C ARG A 19 16.97 -2.53 12.05
N HIS A 20 17.79 -1.80 11.29
CA HIS A 20 18.96 -1.11 11.84
C HIS A 20 18.58 -0.06 12.89
N LEU A 21 17.55 0.73 12.62
CA LEU A 21 17.05 1.75 13.54
C LEU A 21 16.37 1.15 14.76
N SER A 22 15.59 0.10 14.60
CA SER A 22 14.91 -0.58 15.72
C SER A 22 15.91 -1.25 16.67
N THR A 23 16.98 -1.88 16.15
CA THR A 23 18.01 -2.50 17.00
C THR A 23 18.93 -1.51 17.70
N ARG A 24 19.16 -0.32 17.15
CA ARG A 24 19.97 0.75 17.79
C ARG A 24 19.27 1.50 18.91
N ARG A 25 18.00 1.31 19.09
CA ARG A 25 17.14 2.00 20.07
C ARG A 25 17.36 1.57 21.52
N THR A 26 18.45 0.91 21.84
CA THR A 26 18.76 0.34 23.16
C THR A 26 19.16 1.35 24.23
N ARG A 27 19.31 2.65 23.91
CA ARG A 27 19.62 3.69 24.90
C ARG A 27 18.38 4.46 25.29
N ALA A 28 18.05 4.48 26.58
CA ALA A 28 16.88 5.17 27.14
C ALA A 28 16.89 6.70 26.94
N ASP A 29 18.02 7.28 26.58
CA ASP A 29 18.27 8.73 26.47
C ASP A 29 18.29 9.21 25.00
N SER A 30 17.95 8.37 24.02
CA SER A 30 17.94 8.76 22.62
C SER A 30 16.54 8.72 22.02
N ALA A 31 16.17 9.77 21.27
CA ALA A 31 14.94 9.82 20.51
C ALA A 31 15.25 9.82 19.01
N LEU A 32 14.46 9.09 18.25
CA LEU A 32 14.46 9.11 16.79
C LEU A 32 13.23 9.89 16.31
N VAL A 33 13.48 10.93 15.50
CA VAL A 33 12.44 11.66 14.80
C VAL A 33 12.66 11.44 13.30
N THR A 34 11.65 10.92 12.61
CA THR A 34 11.69 10.70 11.17
C THR A 34 10.47 11.34 10.50
N ILE A 35 10.69 11.96 9.35
CA ILE A 35 9.64 12.44 8.46
C ILE A 35 9.63 11.45 7.29
N THR A 36 8.49 10.85 6.98
CA THR A 36 8.37 9.89 5.88
C THR A 36 6.92 9.69 5.45
N HIS A 37 6.75 9.31 4.20
CA HIS A 37 5.48 8.86 3.62
C HIS A 37 5.40 7.32 3.54
N ASP A 38 6.47 6.61 3.89
CA ASP A 38 6.50 5.16 3.88
C ASP A 38 5.74 4.59 5.08
N ARG A 39 4.55 4.08 4.79
CA ARG A 39 3.60 3.57 5.78
C ARG A 39 4.12 2.36 6.52
N TRP A 40 4.78 1.44 5.80
CA TRP A 40 5.36 0.25 6.40
C TRP A 40 6.53 0.60 7.32
N PHE A 41 7.36 1.55 6.91
CA PHE A 41 8.47 2.02 7.73
C PHE A 41 7.97 2.68 9.02
N LEU A 42 6.88 3.46 8.95
CA LEU A 42 6.22 4.04 10.14
C LEU A 42 5.77 2.95 11.12
N ASP A 43 5.11 1.89 10.63
CA ASP A 43 4.70 0.78 11.50
C ASP A 43 5.87 0.01 12.09
N ALA A 44 6.96 -0.16 11.34
CA ALA A 44 8.13 -0.91 11.78
C ALA A 44 9.01 -0.14 12.80
N VAL A 45 8.98 1.20 12.78
CA VAL A 45 9.95 2.02 13.55
C VAL A 45 9.31 2.97 14.53
N ALA A 46 8.13 3.53 14.24
CA ALA A 46 7.52 4.56 15.07
C ALA A 46 6.77 3.97 16.28
N THR A 47 6.98 4.57 17.46
CA THR A 47 6.15 4.34 18.67
C THR A 47 5.03 5.36 18.78
N ASP A 48 5.24 6.52 18.17
CA ASP A 48 4.31 7.64 18.17
C ASP A 48 4.33 8.28 16.78
N THR A 49 3.18 8.61 16.24
CA THR A 49 3.02 9.28 14.96
C THR A 49 2.48 10.69 15.17
N TRP A 50 3.12 11.68 14.57
CA TRP A 50 2.69 13.08 14.62
C TRP A 50 2.19 13.52 13.23
N GLU A 51 0.93 13.88 13.17
CA GLU A 51 0.33 14.49 11.99
C GLU A 51 0.40 16.01 12.11
N VAL A 52 1.02 16.66 11.12
CA VAL A 52 1.13 18.12 11.05
C VAL A 52 0.17 18.62 9.98
N VAL A 53 -0.94 19.24 10.41
CA VAL A 53 -1.98 19.78 9.51
C VAL A 53 -2.36 21.18 9.98
N ASP A 54 -2.42 22.12 9.03
CA ASP A 54 -2.85 23.53 9.26
C ASP A 54 -2.17 24.21 10.46
N GLY A 55 -0.85 23.93 10.63
CA GLY A 55 -0.05 24.51 11.72
C GLY A 55 -0.32 23.88 13.10
N THR A 56 -1.09 22.81 13.16
CA THR A 56 -1.35 22.04 14.39
C THR A 56 -0.66 20.67 14.32
N VAL A 57 -0.25 20.15 15.47
CA VAL A 57 0.35 18.82 15.60
C VAL A 57 -0.63 17.93 16.36
N ASN A 58 -1.08 16.86 15.72
CA ASN A 58 -1.88 15.84 16.33
C ASN A 58 -0.99 14.61 16.60
N ALA A 59 -0.89 14.19 17.87
CA ALA A 59 -0.13 13.03 18.27
C ALA A 59 -1.04 11.79 18.38
N TYR A 60 -0.51 10.66 17.93
CA TYR A 60 -1.16 9.34 17.96
C TYR A 60 -0.14 8.33 18.49
N GLU A 61 -0.54 7.47 19.42
CA GLU A 61 0.28 6.36 19.89
C GLU A 61 0.30 5.25 18.83
N GLY A 62 1.49 4.78 18.48
CA GLY A 62 1.70 3.73 17.47
C GLY A 62 2.15 4.24 16.11
N GLY A 63 2.28 3.31 15.16
CA GLY A 63 2.65 3.53 13.78
C GLY A 63 1.49 3.99 12.90
N TYR A 64 1.62 3.74 11.59
CA TYR A 64 0.64 4.15 10.58
C TYR A 64 -0.73 3.50 10.77
N ALA A 65 -0.78 2.20 11.07
CA ALA A 65 -2.05 1.49 11.28
C ALA A 65 -2.86 2.10 12.44
N ALA A 66 -2.21 2.39 13.57
CA ALA A 66 -2.83 3.05 14.71
C ALA A 66 -3.31 4.48 14.37
N PHE A 67 -2.49 5.23 13.62
CA PHE A 67 -2.84 6.55 13.09
C PHE A 67 -4.12 6.51 12.26
N VAL A 68 -4.24 5.58 11.30
CA VAL A 68 -5.42 5.46 10.42
C VAL A 68 -6.68 5.19 11.24
N LEU A 69 -6.63 4.25 12.19
CA LEU A 69 -7.76 3.93 13.06
C LEU A 69 -8.18 5.13 13.92
N ALA A 70 -7.23 5.81 14.55
CA ALA A 70 -7.51 6.97 15.39
C ALA A 70 -8.03 8.17 14.56
N LYS A 71 -7.51 8.39 13.35
CA LYS A 71 -7.99 9.43 12.42
C LYS A 71 -9.42 9.13 11.95
N ALA A 72 -9.74 7.87 11.63
CA ALA A 72 -11.08 7.44 11.24
C ALA A 72 -12.09 7.67 12.38
N GLU A 73 -11.75 7.28 13.62
CA GLU A 73 -12.60 7.50 14.79
C GLU A 73 -12.79 8.99 15.08
N ARG A 74 -11.72 9.80 15.04
CA ARG A 74 -11.82 11.27 15.19
C ARG A 74 -12.72 11.89 14.13
N SER A 75 -12.61 11.41 12.88
CA SER A 75 -13.46 11.87 11.78
C SER A 75 -14.92 11.49 12.00
N ARG A 76 -15.19 10.27 12.50
CA ARG A 76 -16.54 9.81 12.84
C ARG A 76 -17.16 10.66 13.95
N VAL A 77 -16.42 10.92 15.03
CA VAL A 77 -16.87 11.77 16.15
C VAL A 77 -17.14 13.20 15.70
N ALA A 78 -16.23 13.75 14.87
CA ALA A 78 -16.41 15.09 14.31
C ALA A 78 -17.64 15.17 13.39
N ALA A 79 -17.92 14.14 12.57
CA ALA A 79 -19.11 14.10 11.72
C ALA A 79 -20.41 14.09 12.54
N VAL A 80 -20.48 13.28 13.61
CA VAL A 80 -21.64 13.24 14.53
C VAL A 80 -21.83 14.59 15.24
N THR A 81 -20.73 15.22 15.65
CA THR A 81 -20.77 16.54 16.30
C THR A 81 -21.28 17.61 15.34
N GLU A 82 -20.79 17.56 14.07
CA GLU A 82 -21.22 18.49 13.03
C GLU A 82 -22.70 18.29 12.65
N GLU A 83 -23.17 17.06 12.55
CA GLU A 83 -24.58 16.77 12.32
C GLU A 83 -25.46 17.32 13.46
N ARG A 84 -25.04 17.16 14.72
CA ARG A 84 -25.71 17.75 15.88
C ARG A 84 -25.73 19.30 15.80
N ARG A 85 -24.59 19.90 15.43
CA ARG A 85 -24.46 21.34 15.22
C ARG A 85 -25.42 21.83 14.13
N ASN A 86 -25.43 21.18 12.97
CA ASN A 86 -26.30 21.52 11.84
C ASN A 86 -27.79 21.37 12.18
N ASN A 87 -28.14 20.34 12.95
CA ASN A 87 -29.52 20.17 13.45
C ASN A 87 -29.92 21.28 14.41
N LEU A 88 -29.02 21.71 15.30
CA LEU A 88 -29.25 22.84 16.20
C LEU A 88 -29.41 24.15 15.40
N LEU A 89 -28.50 24.40 14.45
CA LEU A 89 -28.54 25.55 13.57
C LEU A 89 -29.86 25.63 12.77
N ARG A 90 -30.32 24.52 12.20
CA ARG A 90 -31.62 24.45 11.49
C ARG A 90 -32.78 24.80 12.42
N LYS A 91 -32.77 24.32 13.67
CA LYS A 91 -33.80 24.65 14.66
C LYS A 91 -33.77 26.13 15.02
N GLU A 92 -32.61 26.75 15.23
CA GLU A 92 -32.46 28.17 15.54
C GLU A 92 -32.83 29.04 14.34
N LEU A 93 -32.42 28.70 13.13
CA LEU A 93 -32.81 29.39 11.88
C LEU A 93 -34.32 29.28 11.63
N ALA A 94 -34.93 28.11 11.85
CA ALA A 94 -36.41 27.97 11.75
C ALA A 94 -37.14 28.79 12.80
N TRP A 95 -36.58 28.91 13.99
CA TRP A 95 -37.14 29.80 15.03
C TRP A 95 -36.98 31.29 14.68
N LEU A 96 -35.81 31.68 14.14
CA LEU A 96 -35.56 33.04 13.67
C LEU A 96 -36.47 33.46 12.51
N ARG A 97 -36.80 32.54 11.60
CA ARG A 97 -37.73 32.77 10.47
C ARG A 97 -39.19 32.86 10.89
N ARG A 98 -39.59 32.16 11.94
CA ARG A 98 -40.89 32.34 12.56
C ARG A 98 -40.90 33.69 13.27
N GLY A 99 -41.68 34.67 12.79
CA GLY A 99 -41.78 36.00 13.34
C GLY A 99 -41.92 36.00 14.88
N ALA A 100 -41.42 37.03 15.56
CA ALA A 100 -41.63 37.18 17.01
C ALA A 100 -43.14 37.32 17.28
N PRO A 101 -43.69 36.64 18.31
CA PRO A 101 -45.05 36.95 18.78
C PRO A 101 -45.15 38.42 19.08
N ALA A 102 -46.31 39.04 18.82
CA ALA A 102 -46.55 40.48 18.71
C ALA A 102 -46.19 41.38 19.92
N ARG A 103 -45.54 40.83 20.97
CA ARG A 103 -45.16 41.56 22.20
C ARG A 103 -43.75 41.26 22.75
N THR A 104 -42.89 40.47 22.06
CA THR A 104 -41.55 40.14 22.59
C THR A 104 -40.48 40.33 21.53
N SER A 105 -39.42 41.10 21.85
CA SER A 105 -38.20 41.18 21.01
C SER A 105 -37.46 39.86 21.06
N LYS A 106 -36.86 39.44 19.92
CA LYS A 106 -36.01 38.23 19.87
C LYS A 106 -34.82 38.40 20.81
N PRO A 107 -34.51 37.45 21.70
CA PRO A 107 -33.39 37.55 22.63
C PRO A 107 -32.06 37.65 21.87
N ARG A 108 -31.25 38.67 22.15
CA ARG A 108 -29.95 38.91 21.50
C ARG A 108 -29.01 37.74 21.60
N PHE A 109 -28.96 37.06 22.76
CA PHE A 109 -28.07 35.89 22.97
C PHE A 109 -28.34 34.74 22.02
N ARG A 110 -29.60 34.54 21.55
CA ARG A 110 -29.90 33.48 20.55
C ARG A 110 -29.49 33.86 19.13
N ILE A 111 -29.51 35.12 18.81
CA ILE A 111 -29.00 35.66 17.53
C ILE A 111 -27.48 35.53 17.52
N GLU A 112 -26.81 35.89 18.61
CA GLU A 112 -25.36 35.74 18.78
C GLU A 112 -24.92 34.28 18.73
N ALA A 113 -25.66 33.36 19.41
CA ALA A 113 -25.38 31.92 19.34
C ALA A 113 -25.55 31.36 17.93
N ALA A 114 -26.56 31.78 17.16
CA ALA A 114 -26.71 31.33 15.76
C ALA A 114 -25.60 31.89 14.87
N ASN A 115 -25.15 33.13 15.07
CA ASN A 115 -24.02 33.71 14.33
C ASN A 115 -22.72 33.00 14.66
N GLN A 116 -22.44 32.68 15.92
CA GLN A 116 -21.26 31.85 16.30
C GLN A 116 -21.26 30.48 15.66
N LEU A 117 -22.44 29.84 15.53
CA LEU A 117 -22.57 28.55 14.83
C LEU A 117 -22.32 28.67 13.31
N ILE A 118 -22.58 29.80 12.70
CA ILE A 118 -22.31 30.07 11.28
C ILE A 118 -20.83 30.43 11.08
N GLU A 119 -20.26 31.27 11.93
CA GLU A 119 -18.85 31.70 11.83
C GLU A 119 -17.85 30.56 12.02
N ASN A 120 -18.22 29.53 12.82
CA ASN A 120 -17.39 28.36 13.09
C ASN A 120 -17.70 27.17 12.13
N GLU A 121 -18.14 27.42 10.89
CA GLU A 121 -18.37 26.36 9.90
C GLU A 121 -17.03 25.80 9.43
N PRO A 122 -16.74 24.49 9.69
CA PRO A 122 -15.55 23.87 9.18
C PRO A 122 -15.61 23.78 7.64
N PRO A 123 -14.46 23.78 6.94
CA PRO A 123 -14.44 23.64 5.49
C PRO A 123 -15.15 22.36 5.07
N PRO A 124 -15.89 22.39 3.92
CA PRO A 124 -16.59 21.22 3.43
C PRO A 124 -15.62 20.06 3.20
N ARG A 125 -15.92 18.91 3.79
CA ARG A 125 -15.18 17.67 3.54
C ARG A 125 -15.58 17.12 2.18
N ASP A 126 -14.60 16.89 1.32
CA ASP A 126 -14.81 16.13 0.09
C ASP A 126 -14.92 14.63 0.47
N ASP A 127 -16.15 14.12 0.58
CA ASP A 127 -16.41 12.68 0.66
C ASP A 127 -16.05 12.06 -0.69
N VAL A 128 -14.91 11.39 -0.76
CA VAL A 128 -14.54 10.54 -1.89
C VAL A 128 -15.45 9.33 -1.87
N SER A 129 -16.57 9.40 -2.58
CA SER A 129 -17.42 8.23 -2.78
C SER A 129 -16.70 7.27 -3.73
N LEU A 130 -16.54 6.01 -3.33
CA LEU A 130 -16.05 4.91 -4.15
C LEU A 130 -16.78 4.89 -5.50
N MET A 131 -16.09 5.32 -6.55
CA MET A 131 -16.66 5.44 -7.89
C MET A 131 -16.01 4.42 -8.81
N ARG A 132 -16.84 3.60 -9.47
CA ARG A 132 -16.38 2.63 -10.48
C ARG A 132 -16.16 3.31 -11.82
N PHE A 133 -14.94 3.29 -12.32
CA PHE A 133 -14.63 3.70 -13.69
C PHE A 133 -15.22 2.73 -14.69
N ALA A 134 -15.88 3.25 -15.72
CA ALA A 134 -16.27 2.44 -16.87
C ALA A 134 -15.02 2.21 -17.72
N THR A 135 -14.57 0.96 -17.81
CA THR A 135 -13.52 0.56 -18.74
C THR A 135 -14.15 -0.03 -20.01
N THR A 136 -13.53 0.23 -21.15
CA THR A 136 -13.87 -0.47 -22.40
C THR A 136 -13.67 -1.97 -22.17
N ARG A 137 -14.64 -2.80 -22.60
CA ARG A 137 -14.59 -4.25 -22.39
C ARG A 137 -13.32 -4.85 -22.97
N LEU A 138 -12.49 -5.46 -22.12
CA LEU A 138 -11.34 -6.26 -22.53
C LEU A 138 -11.79 -7.57 -23.19
N GLY A 139 -11.12 -7.95 -24.27
CA GLY A 139 -11.20 -9.29 -24.83
C GLY A 139 -10.53 -10.32 -23.93
N LYS A 140 -10.53 -11.59 -24.35
CA LYS A 140 -9.91 -12.69 -23.60
C LYS A 140 -8.39 -12.55 -23.52
N ASP A 141 -7.75 -12.05 -24.58
CA ASP A 141 -6.30 -11.87 -24.66
C ASP A 141 -5.98 -10.41 -24.39
N VAL A 142 -5.10 -10.14 -23.43
CA VAL A 142 -4.62 -8.80 -23.09
C VAL A 142 -3.19 -8.64 -23.58
N ILE A 143 -2.21 -9.23 -22.91
CA ILE A 143 -0.81 -9.27 -23.33
C ILE A 143 -0.26 -10.67 -23.09
N ASP A 144 0.34 -11.27 -24.09
CA ASP A 144 1.10 -12.51 -23.99
C ASP A 144 2.56 -12.25 -24.37
N LEU A 145 3.48 -12.64 -23.50
CA LEU A 145 4.89 -12.80 -23.78
C LEU A 145 5.17 -14.28 -23.94
N GLU A 146 5.71 -14.70 -25.06
CA GLU A 146 6.06 -16.10 -25.37
C GLU A 146 7.56 -16.17 -25.62
N ASP A 147 8.28 -16.94 -24.77
CA ASP A 147 9.72 -17.18 -24.83
C ASP A 147 10.54 -15.87 -24.95
N ALA A 148 10.08 -14.85 -24.22
CA ALA A 148 10.56 -13.49 -24.34
C ALA A 148 11.94 -13.34 -23.70
N SER A 149 12.91 -12.87 -24.48
CA SER A 149 14.26 -12.54 -24.01
C SER A 149 14.62 -11.12 -24.37
N VAL A 150 15.23 -10.41 -23.40
CA VAL A 150 15.69 -9.03 -23.58
C VAL A 150 17.01 -8.82 -22.87
N ARG A 151 17.94 -8.20 -23.56
CA ARG A 151 19.25 -7.80 -23.05
C ARG A 151 19.44 -6.29 -23.19
N LEU A 152 19.99 -5.65 -22.17
CA LEU A 152 20.40 -4.26 -22.20
C LEU A 152 21.91 -4.18 -21.92
N GLY A 153 22.70 -3.90 -22.96
CA GLY A 153 24.15 -4.03 -22.90
C GLY A 153 24.55 -5.46 -22.54
N ASP A 154 25.36 -5.63 -21.51
CA ASP A 154 25.80 -6.94 -21.05
C ASP A 154 24.83 -7.64 -20.08
N LYS A 155 23.74 -6.94 -19.69
CA LYS A 155 22.82 -7.46 -18.69
C LYS A 155 21.61 -8.14 -19.34
N GLN A 156 21.40 -9.43 -19.02
CA GLN A 156 20.15 -10.15 -19.32
C GLN A 156 19.06 -9.66 -18.38
N ILE A 157 17.99 -9.10 -18.93
CA ILE A 157 16.85 -8.55 -18.18
C ILE A 157 15.70 -9.56 -18.14
N LEU A 158 15.41 -10.22 -19.27
CA LEU A 158 14.47 -11.31 -19.38
C LEU A 158 15.16 -12.44 -20.14
N ASP A 159 14.97 -13.68 -19.66
CA ASP A 159 15.58 -14.88 -20.22
C ASP A 159 14.52 -15.99 -20.36
N ASP A 160 14.08 -16.21 -21.60
CA ASP A 160 13.08 -17.23 -21.97
C ASP A 160 11.79 -17.16 -21.12
N VAL A 161 11.24 -15.94 -20.99
CA VAL A 161 10.08 -15.69 -20.15
C VAL A 161 8.80 -15.89 -20.94
N THR A 162 7.96 -16.84 -20.50
CA THR A 162 6.58 -16.97 -20.96
C THR A 162 5.64 -16.48 -19.86
N TRP A 163 4.89 -15.42 -20.16
CA TRP A 163 3.99 -14.79 -19.20
C TRP A 163 2.75 -14.26 -19.88
N ARG A 164 1.59 -14.43 -19.25
CA ARG A 164 0.29 -14.02 -19.77
C ARG A 164 -0.39 -13.10 -18.79
N LEU A 165 -0.93 -12.02 -19.33
CA LEU A 165 -1.72 -11.03 -18.63
C LEU A 165 -3.16 -11.12 -19.11
N GLY A 166 -4.06 -11.47 -18.22
CA GLY A 166 -5.50 -11.64 -18.48
C GLY A 166 -6.32 -10.39 -18.20
N PRO A 167 -7.60 -10.39 -18.59
CA PRO A 167 -8.51 -9.30 -18.27
C PRO A 167 -8.86 -9.27 -16.78
N GLY A 168 -8.63 -8.12 -16.15
CA GLY A 168 -8.88 -7.89 -14.73
C GLY A 168 -7.76 -8.34 -13.81
N ASP A 169 -6.64 -8.86 -14.34
CA ASP A 169 -5.47 -9.19 -13.52
C ASP A 169 -4.90 -7.92 -12.85
N ARG A 170 -4.58 -8.05 -11.58
CA ARG A 170 -3.94 -7.02 -10.77
C ARG A 170 -2.61 -7.56 -10.24
N ILE A 171 -1.51 -7.13 -10.85
CA ILE A 171 -0.19 -7.71 -10.61
C ILE A 171 0.77 -6.65 -10.09
N GLY A 172 1.36 -6.91 -8.91
CA GLY A 172 2.44 -6.15 -8.34
C GLY A 172 3.80 -6.69 -8.76
N ILE A 173 4.72 -5.82 -9.10
CA ILE A 173 6.08 -6.16 -9.51
C ILE A 173 7.06 -5.62 -8.49
N VAL A 174 7.82 -6.50 -7.84
CA VAL A 174 8.86 -6.16 -6.88
C VAL A 174 10.24 -6.59 -7.37
N GLY A 175 11.28 -5.94 -6.88
CA GLY A 175 12.65 -6.28 -7.22
C GLY A 175 13.62 -5.16 -6.92
N VAL A 176 14.91 -5.50 -6.75
CA VAL A 176 15.98 -4.54 -6.50
C VAL A 176 16.05 -3.46 -7.56
N ASN A 177 16.59 -2.30 -7.19
CA ASN A 177 16.86 -1.25 -8.15
C ASN A 177 17.80 -1.76 -9.25
N GLY A 178 17.41 -1.50 -10.52
CA GLY A 178 18.12 -2.01 -11.67
C GLY A 178 17.86 -3.50 -12.02
N ALA A 179 16.92 -4.19 -11.39
CA ALA A 179 16.54 -5.56 -11.76
C ALA A 179 15.88 -5.68 -13.14
N GLY A 180 15.37 -4.56 -13.70
CA GLY A 180 14.70 -4.53 -14.99
C GLY A 180 13.19 -4.29 -14.92
N LYS A 181 12.64 -3.84 -13.79
CA LYS A 181 11.21 -3.59 -13.59
C LYS A 181 10.63 -2.66 -14.66
N SER A 182 11.19 -1.46 -14.82
CA SER A 182 10.76 -0.50 -15.84
C SER A 182 11.00 -1.03 -17.26
N THR A 183 12.04 -1.85 -17.46
CA THR A 183 12.29 -2.52 -18.74
C THR A 183 11.17 -3.51 -19.07
N LEU A 184 10.74 -4.31 -18.10
CA LEU A 184 9.60 -5.22 -18.26
C LEU A 184 8.33 -4.45 -18.64
N LEU A 185 8.03 -3.32 -17.99
CA LEU A 185 6.89 -2.48 -18.36
C LEU A 185 7.01 -1.97 -19.80
N ARG A 186 8.20 -1.53 -20.25
CA ARG A 186 8.45 -1.08 -21.64
C ARG A 186 8.34 -2.23 -22.65
N VAL A 187 8.64 -3.44 -22.28
CA VAL A 187 8.37 -4.63 -23.10
C VAL A 187 6.88 -4.88 -23.21
N VAL A 188 6.17 -4.78 -22.09
CA VAL A 188 4.71 -4.95 -22.03
C VAL A 188 3.98 -3.88 -22.83
N THR A 189 4.44 -2.61 -22.82
CA THR A 189 3.88 -1.54 -23.69
C THR A 189 4.22 -1.75 -25.17
N GLY A 190 5.32 -2.44 -25.46
CA GLY A 190 5.86 -2.59 -26.82
C GLY A 190 6.81 -1.46 -27.23
N ASP A 191 7.17 -0.57 -26.30
CA ASP A 191 8.16 0.50 -26.53
C ASP A 191 9.58 -0.05 -26.63
N LEU A 192 9.83 -1.23 -26.09
CA LEU A 192 11.09 -1.94 -26.20
C LEU A 192 10.86 -3.28 -26.94
N PRO A 193 11.51 -3.51 -28.09
CA PRO A 193 11.41 -4.76 -28.80
C PRO A 193 12.10 -5.91 -28.03
N LEU A 194 11.65 -7.13 -28.25
CA LEU A 194 12.30 -8.35 -27.77
C LEU A 194 13.51 -8.69 -28.65
N ASP A 195 14.56 -9.23 -28.04
CA ASP A 195 15.69 -9.84 -28.77
C ASP A 195 15.33 -11.24 -29.29
N ALA A 196 14.50 -11.98 -28.54
CA ALA A 196 13.94 -13.26 -28.95
C ALA A 196 12.54 -13.44 -28.35
N GLY A 197 11.77 -14.37 -28.93
CA GLY A 197 10.40 -14.62 -28.52
C GLY A 197 9.37 -13.73 -29.22
N ARG A 198 8.16 -13.67 -28.66
CA ARG A 198 7.06 -12.94 -29.27
C ARG A 198 6.20 -12.25 -28.22
N ARG A 199 5.79 -11.02 -28.53
CA ARG A 199 4.77 -10.27 -27.80
C ARG A 199 3.48 -10.23 -28.61
N LYS A 200 2.38 -10.63 -28.01
CA LYS A 200 1.03 -10.46 -28.58
C LYS A 200 0.24 -9.47 -27.75
N GLN A 201 -0.58 -8.66 -28.41
CA GLN A 201 -1.50 -7.72 -27.75
C GLN A 201 -2.91 -7.94 -28.30
N GLY A 202 -3.87 -7.99 -27.39
CA GLY A 202 -5.28 -8.06 -27.73
C GLY A 202 -5.77 -6.84 -28.50
N LYS A 203 -6.67 -7.04 -29.46
CA LYS A 203 -7.16 -5.95 -30.34
C LYS A 203 -7.96 -4.86 -29.59
N THR A 204 -8.51 -5.18 -28.44
CA THR A 204 -9.34 -4.26 -27.62
C THR A 204 -8.56 -3.56 -26.53
N VAL A 205 -7.25 -3.79 -26.47
CA VAL A 205 -6.39 -3.20 -25.43
C VAL A 205 -6.17 -1.71 -25.67
N ALA A 206 -6.67 -0.91 -24.75
CA ALA A 206 -6.39 0.53 -24.63
C ALA A 206 -5.49 0.71 -23.37
N MET A 207 -4.20 0.86 -23.62
CA MET A 207 -3.17 0.87 -22.58
C MET A 207 -2.82 2.31 -22.20
N ALA A 208 -2.67 2.56 -20.90
CA ALA A 208 -2.05 3.78 -20.39
C ALA A 208 -0.86 3.43 -19.50
N PHE A 209 0.21 4.19 -19.62
CA PHE A 209 1.45 3.99 -18.89
C PHE A 209 1.82 5.25 -18.11
N LEU A 210 1.90 5.12 -16.78
CA LEU A 210 2.46 6.13 -15.91
C LEU A 210 3.95 5.85 -15.72
N SER A 211 4.78 6.56 -16.49
CA SER A 211 6.25 6.46 -16.37
C SER A 211 6.74 7.18 -15.11
N GLN A 212 7.92 6.82 -14.63
CA GLN A 212 8.57 7.50 -13.52
C GLN A 212 8.90 8.97 -13.85
N GLU A 213 9.15 9.28 -15.13
CA GLU A 213 9.49 10.62 -15.59
C GLU A 213 8.23 11.45 -15.93
N VAL A 214 8.16 12.68 -15.42
CA VAL A 214 7.01 13.60 -15.61
C VAL A 214 7.17 14.48 -16.87
N ARG A 215 8.09 14.13 -17.77
CA ARG A 215 8.43 14.94 -18.98
C ARG A 215 7.23 15.20 -19.89
N GLU A 216 6.23 14.32 -19.89
CA GLU A 216 5.02 14.50 -20.71
C GLU A 216 4.25 15.78 -20.39
N LEU A 217 4.37 16.30 -19.17
CA LEU A 217 3.69 17.53 -18.74
C LEU A 217 4.45 18.81 -19.13
N GLU A 218 5.71 18.71 -19.55
CA GLU A 218 6.51 19.90 -19.94
C GLU A 218 5.86 20.69 -21.09
N ARG A 219 5.23 20.00 -22.05
CA ARG A 219 4.50 20.62 -23.14
C ARG A 219 3.28 21.43 -22.70
N PHE A 220 2.80 21.21 -21.49
CA PHE A 220 1.65 21.90 -20.88
C PHE A 220 2.06 22.93 -19.84
N ALA A 221 3.35 23.27 -19.70
CA ALA A 221 3.89 24.12 -18.64
C ALA A 221 3.12 25.45 -18.48
N ASP A 222 2.74 26.08 -19.58
CA ASP A 222 2.02 27.35 -19.61
C ASP A 222 0.49 27.22 -19.48
N TRP A 223 -0.04 26.00 -19.59
CA TRP A 223 -1.47 25.74 -19.51
C TRP A 223 -1.94 25.73 -18.07
N ARG A 224 -3.24 25.98 -17.87
CA ARG A 224 -3.87 25.74 -16.57
C ARG A 224 -4.07 24.24 -16.37
N VAL A 225 -4.10 23.82 -15.12
CA VAL A 225 -4.35 22.40 -14.76
C VAL A 225 -5.61 21.87 -15.46
N ILE A 226 -6.72 22.62 -15.39
CA ILE A 226 -7.98 22.19 -16.00
C ILE A 226 -7.87 22.08 -17.53
N GLU A 227 -7.17 23.00 -18.20
CA GLU A 227 -6.96 22.96 -19.65
C GLU A 227 -6.16 21.71 -20.04
N ALA A 228 -5.10 21.40 -19.26
CA ALA A 228 -4.30 20.20 -19.48
C ALA A 228 -5.08 18.89 -19.30
N ILE A 229 -6.11 18.86 -18.44
CA ILE A 229 -6.99 17.70 -18.27
C ILE A 229 -8.01 17.62 -19.42
N GLU A 230 -8.65 18.75 -19.75
CA GLU A 230 -9.67 18.82 -20.81
C GLU A 230 -9.11 18.58 -22.22
N ASP A 231 -7.81 18.72 -22.41
CA ASP A 231 -7.09 18.32 -23.64
C ASP A 231 -7.30 16.81 -23.95
N VAL A 232 -7.43 15.97 -22.92
CA VAL A 232 -7.75 14.55 -23.10
C VAL A 232 -9.24 14.36 -23.37
N LYS A 233 -10.06 14.74 -22.40
CA LYS A 233 -11.54 14.72 -22.47
C LYS A 233 -12.13 15.72 -21.48
N LYS A 234 -13.29 16.31 -21.81
CA LYS A 234 -14.04 17.18 -20.89
C LYS A 234 -14.88 16.40 -19.88
N PHE A 235 -15.31 15.21 -20.27
CA PHE A 235 -16.14 14.31 -19.48
C PHE A 235 -15.63 12.88 -19.61
N THR A 236 -15.76 12.12 -18.54
CA THR A 236 -15.44 10.69 -18.48
C THR A 236 -16.58 9.93 -17.78
N MET A 237 -16.69 8.63 -18.03
CA MET A 237 -17.69 7.79 -17.39
C MET A 237 -17.16 7.20 -16.09
N LEU A 238 -17.81 7.51 -14.98
CA LEU A 238 -17.49 7.01 -13.65
C LEU A 238 -18.71 6.36 -13.03
N GLY A 239 -18.65 5.05 -12.71
CA GLY A 239 -19.80 4.34 -12.11
C GLY A 239 -21.07 4.39 -12.92
N GLY A 240 -21.00 4.49 -14.26
CA GLY A 240 -22.15 4.66 -15.14
C GLY A 240 -22.72 6.09 -15.16
N LYS A 241 -22.05 7.05 -14.54
CA LYS A 241 -22.40 8.48 -14.57
C LYS A 241 -21.35 9.27 -15.33
N GLU A 242 -21.77 10.27 -16.07
CA GLU A 242 -20.88 11.22 -16.71
C GLU A 242 -20.34 12.21 -15.68
N VAL A 243 -19.01 12.30 -15.56
CA VAL A 243 -18.31 13.15 -14.61
C VAL A 243 -17.42 14.12 -15.37
N SER A 244 -17.45 15.40 -15.01
CA SER A 244 -16.62 16.41 -15.66
C SER A 244 -15.16 16.30 -15.20
N ALA A 245 -14.22 16.75 -16.06
CA ALA A 245 -12.80 16.87 -15.75
C ALA A 245 -12.56 17.66 -14.47
N SER A 246 -13.30 18.75 -14.25
CA SER A 246 -13.21 19.58 -13.04
C SER A 246 -13.64 18.82 -11.77
N SER A 247 -14.67 17.97 -11.84
CA SER A 247 -15.13 17.17 -10.70
C SER A 247 -14.11 16.09 -10.33
N LEU A 248 -13.56 15.40 -11.33
CA LEU A 248 -12.51 14.39 -11.10
C LEU A 248 -11.23 15.04 -10.57
N ALA A 249 -10.88 16.23 -11.07
CA ALA A 249 -9.75 17.01 -10.57
C ALA A 249 -9.88 17.35 -9.07
N LYS A 250 -11.09 17.71 -8.63
CA LYS A 250 -11.36 17.95 -7.19
C LYS A 250 -11.09 16.73 -6.33
N GLN A 251 -11.50 15.54 -6.79
CA GLN A 251 -11.30 14.28 -6.05
C GLN A 251 -9.82 13.95 -5.86
N LEU A 252 -8.97 14.35 -6.82
CA LEU A 252 -7.51 14.20 -6.72
C LEU A 252 -6.81 15.45 -6.15
N GLY A 253 -7.53 16.26 -5.35
CA GLY A 253 -6.98 17.37 -4.58
C GLY A 253 -6.77 18.67 -5.35
N PHE A 254 -7.23 18.79 -6.62
CA PHE A 254 -7.22 20.06 -7.33
C PHE A 254 -8.52 20.85 -7.07
N THR A 255 -8.55 21.64 -6.01
CA THR A 255 -9.67 22.56 -5.72
C THR A 255 -9.89 23.56 -6.86
N GLY A 256 -11.03 24.23 -6.92
CA GLY A 256 -11.36 25.14 -8.02
C GLY A 256 -10.28 26.20 -8.30
N GLN A 257 -9.65 26.72 -7.26
CA GLN A 257 -8.56 27.70 -7.39
C GLN A 257 -7.28 27.04 -7.94
N ARG A 258 -6.94 25.85 -7.46
CA ARG A 258 -5.79 25.06 -7.93
C ARG A 258 -5.94 24.60 -9.39
N GLN A 259 -7.16 24.35 -9.86
CA GLN A 259 -7.43 24.04 -11.26
C GLN A 259 -7.06 25.19 -12.23
N GLN A 260 -7.06 26.41 -11.73
CA GLN A 260 -6.67 27.61 -12.52
C GLN A 260 -5.18 27.92 -12.45
N THR A 261 -4.41 27.18 -11.66
CA THR A 261 -2.95 27.34 -11.53
C THR A 261 -2.24 26.80 -12.80
N ARG A 262 -1.10 27.39 -13.18
CA ARG A 262 -0.29 26.90 -14.29
C ARG A 262 0.42 25.61 -13.93
N VAL A 263 0.53 24.69 -14.88
CA VAL A 263 1.21 23.40 -14.69
C VAL A 263 2.67 23.58 -14.27
N ALA A 264 3.36 24.60 -14.78
CA ALA A 264 4.74 24.92 -14.41
C ALA A 264 4.93 25.20 -12.91
N SER A 265 3.90 25.73 -12.22
CA SER A 265 3.96 26.11 -10.80
C SER A 265 3.51 25.00 -9.84
N LEU A 266 3.21 23.81 -10.37
CA LEU A 266 2.86 22.64 -9.57
C LEU A 266 4.10 22.03 -8.90
N SER A 267 3.92 21.53 -7.67
CA SER A 267 4.91 20.67 -6.99
C SER A 267 5.08 19.33 -7.71
N GLY A 268 6.11 18.56 -7.37
CA GLY A 268 6.35 17.21 -7.94
C GLY A 268 5.13 16.31 -7.77
N GLY A 269 4.61 16.19 -6.54
CA GLY A 269 3.41 15.39 -6.25
C GLY A 269 2.15 15.88 -6.96
N GLU A 270 1.95 17.22 -7.08
CA GLU A 270 0.83 17.76 -7.87
C GLU A 270 0.94 17.41 -9.36
N ARG A 271 2.15 17.46 -9.93
CA ARG A 271 2.40 17.04 -11.32
C ARG A 271 2.09 15.56 -11.51
N ARG A 272 2.49 14.71 -10.56
CA ARG A 272 2.21 13.28 -10.57
C ARG A 272 0.71 12.99 -10.55
N ARG A 273 -0.05 13.68 -9.67
CA ARG A 273 -1.52 13.62 -9.63
C ARG A 273 -2.16 14.06 -10.96
N LEU A 274 -1.67 15.15 -11.55
CA LEU A 274 -2.16 15.62 -12.85
C LEU A 274 -1.90 14.60 -13.96
N GLN A 275 -0.73 13.98 -14.00
CA GLN A 275 -0.38 12.94 -14.95
C GLN A 275 -1.34 11.75 -14.83
N LEU A 276 -1.55 11.24 -13.60
CA LEU A 276 -2.48 10.17 -13.34
C LEU A 276 -3.91 10.52 -13.77
N LEU A 277 -4.38 11.72 -13.43
CA LEU A 277 -5.70 12.21 -13.80
C LEU A 277 -5.89 12.20 -15.31
N ARG A 278 -4.91 12.67 -16.07
CA ARG A 278 -4.93 12.65 -17.54
C ARG A 278 -5.01 11.23 -18.10
N LEU A 279 -4.26 10.29 -17.50
CA LEU A 279 -4.32 8.87 -17.89
C LEU A 279 -5.71 8.27 -17.65
N LEU A 280 -6.31 8.54 -16.50
CA LEU A 280 -7.66 8.04 -16.16
C LEU A 280 -8.75 8.66 -17.05
N MET A 281 -8.61 9.93 -17.43
CA MET A 281 -9.53 10.59 -18.36
C MET A 281 -9.53 9.94 -19.76
N ALA A 282 -8.44 9.29 -20.16
CA ALA A 282 -8.37 8.54 -21.42
C ALA A 282 -9.17 7.22 -21.42
N GLU A 283 -9.75 6.83 -20.27
CA GLU A 283 -10.53 5.60 -20.07
C GLU A 283 -9.78 4.33 -20.53
N PRO A 284 -8.56 4.09 -20.06
CA PRO A 284 -7.82 2.88 -20.39
C PRO A 284 -8.49 1.65 -19.79
N ASN A 285 -8.22 0.48 -20.40
CA ASN A 285 -8.61 -0.80 -19.85
C ASN A 285 -7.41 -1.65 -19.38
N VAL A 286 -6.20 -1.19 -19.66
CA VAL A 286 -4.93 -1.69 -19.11
C VAL A 286 -4.13 -0.50 -18.60
N LEU A 287 -3.73 -0.55 -17.33
CA LEU A 287 -2.97 0.51 -16.67
C LEU A 287 -1.65 -0.04 -16.14
N LEU A 288 -0.57 0.57 -16.56
CA LEU A 288 0.77 0.28 -16.07
C LEU A 288 1.27 1.46 -15.25
N LEU A 289 1.69 1.21 -14.01
CA LEU A 289 2.17 2.23 -13.09
C LEU A 289 3.61 1.90 -12.69
N ASP A 290 4.54 2.81 -13.01
CA ASP A 290 5.94 2.71 -12.60
C ASP A 290 6.21 3.67 -11.45
N GLU A 291 6.38 3.12 -10.24
CA GLU A 291 6.57 3.84 -8.98
C GLU A 291 5.55 4.98 -8.78
N PRO A 292 4.24 4.67 -8.77
CA PRO A 292 3.20 5.70 -8.69
C PRO A 292 3.19 6.45 -7.36
N THR A 293 3.81 5.90 -6.34
CA THR A 293 3.83 6.40 -4.96
C THR A 293 4.90 7.44 -4.70
N ASN A 294 5.91 7.54 -5.58
CA ASN A 294 6.99 8.49 -5.41
C ASN A 294 6.48 9.94 -5.40
N ASP A 295 6.99 10.73 -4.48
CA ASP A 295 6.65 12.15 -4.29
C ASP A 295 5.18 12.43 -3.89
N LEU A 296 4.40 11.39 -3.50
CA LEU A 296 3.03 11.55 -3.04
C LEU A 296 2.96 11.53 -1.51
N ASP A 297 2.18 12.45 -0.94
CA ASP A 297 1.82 12.39 0.48
C ASP A 297 0.78 11.27 0.76
N ILE A 298 0.65 10.89 2.03
CA ILE A 298 -0.22 9.78 2.46
C ILE A 298 -1.69 9.98 2.03
N GLU A 299 -2.22 11.21 2.07
CA GLU A 299 -3.61 11.49 1.70
C GLU A 299 -3.82 11.32 0.19
N THR A 300 -2.85 11.75 -0.59
CA THR A 300 -2.85 11.53 -2.05
C THR A 300 -2.72 10.05 -2.40
N LEU A 301 -1.88 9.30 -1.67
CA LEU A 301 -1.78 7.84 -1.83
C LEU A 301 -3.11 7.15 -1.57
N GLN A 302 -3.80 7.51 -0.49
CA GLN A 302 -5.13 6.98 -0.18
C GLN A 302 -6.15 7.32 -1.28
N SER A 303 -6.15 8.56 -1.77
CA SER A 303 -7.04 8.97 -2.87
C SER A 303 -6.74 8.20 -4.17
N LEU A 304 -5.46 7.94 -4.47
CA LEU A 304 -5.05 7.11 -5.60
C LEU A 304 -5.56 5.67 -5.45
N GLU A 305 -5.36 5.09 -4.27
CA GLU A 305 -5.83 3.73 -3.97
C GLU A 305 -7.35 3.62 -4.10
N ASP A 306 -8.11 4.57 -3.58
CA ASP A 306 -9.58 4.57 -3.67
C ASP A 306 -10.08 4.67 -5.11
N VAL A 307 -9.38 5.45 -5.95
CA VAL A 307 -9.66 5.55 -7.39
C VAL A 307 -9.36 4.22 -8.10
N LEU A 308 -8.21 3.62 -7.81
CA LEU A 308 -7.78 2.35 -8.43
C LEU A 308 -8.59 1.15 -7.95
N ASP A 309 -9.08 1.17 -6.70
CA ASP A 309 -9.94 0.11 -6.15
C ASP A 309 -11.27 0.03 -6.92
N GLY A 310 -11.83 1.17 -7.28
CA GLY A 310 -13.04 1.25 -8.12
C GLY A 310 -12.82 0.94 -9.61
N TRP A 311 -11.58 0.79 -10.08
CA TRP A 311 -11.25 0.62 -11.49
C TRP A 311 -11.18 -0.87 -11.88
N ALA A 312 -11.95 -1.28 -12.88
CA ALA A 312 -12.18 -2.69 -13.24
C ALA A 312 -11.25 -3.24 -14.34
N GLY A 313 -10.21 -2.51 -14.73
CA GLY A 313 -9.27 -2.92 -15.79
C GLY A 313 -8.13 -3.81 -15.26
N THR A 314 -7.25 -4.20 -16.19
CA THR A 314 -6.02 -4.93 -15.88
C THR A 314 -4.93 -3.97 -15.39
N LEU A 315 -4.35 -4.23 -14.23
CA LEU A 315 -3.40 -3.35 -13.53
C LEU A 315 -2.04 -4.03 -13.38
N LEU A 316 -0.99 -3.35 -13.82
CA LEU A 316 0.39 -3.67 -13.48
C LEU A 316 1.00 -2.52 -12.67
N VAL A 317 1.53 -2.83 -11.49
CA VAL A 317 2.15 -1.84 -10.61
C VAL A 317 3.56 -2.27 -10.26
N VAL A 318 4.53 -1.45 -10.57
CA VAL A 318 5.86 -1.50 -9.98
C VAL A 318 5.87 -0.54 -8.81
N SER A 319 6.10 -1.03 -7.60
CA SER A 319 6.20 -0.18 -6.42
C SER A 319 7.06 -0.79 -5.33
N HIS A 320 7.62 0.07 -4.51
CA HIS A 320 8.27 -0.28 -3.24
C HIS A 320 7.34 -0.14 -2.04
N ASP A 321 6.16 0.44 -2.24
CA ASP A 321 5.14 0.58 -1.20
C ASP A 321 4.35 -0.73 -1.03
N ARG A 322 4.62 -1.43 0.09
CA ARG A 322 4.00 -2.71 0.42
C ARG A 322 2.48 -2.60 0.57
N TYR A 323 2.01 -1.54 1.23
CA TYR A 323 0.57 -1.31 1.43
C TYR A 323 -0.18 -1.14 0.12
N LEU A 324 0.41 -0.41 -0.84
CA LEU A 324 -0.17 -0.28 -2.17
C LEU A 324 -0.25 -1.63 -2.87
N LEU A 325 0.84 -2.42 -2.83
CA LEU A 325 0.89 -3.74 -3.48
C LEU A 325 -0.11 -4.72 -2.88
N GLU A 326 -0.22 -4.77 -1.55
CA GLU A 326 -1.15 -5.65 -0.85
C GLU A 326 -2.61 -5.26 -1.08
N ARG A 327 -2.91 -3.95 -1.13
CA ARG A 327 -4.27 -3.46 -1.33
C ARG A 327 -4.72 -3.56 -2.78
N MET A 328 -3.83 -3.29 -3.74
CA MET A 328 -4.19 -3.11 -5.16
C MET A 328 -3.98 -4.35 -6.01
N CYS A 329 -3.15 -5.31 -5.58
CA CYS A 329 -2.71 -6.41 -6.40
C CYS A 329 -3.13 -7.75 -5.81
N ASP A 330 -3.75 -8.61 -6.65
CA ASP A 330 -4.14 -9.98 -6.27
C ASP A 330 -2.95 -10.95 -6.35
N GLN A 331 -1.95 -10.60 -7.16
CA GLN A 331 -0.73 -11.38 -7.39
C GLN A 331 0.49 -10.48 -7.33
N GLN A 332 1.59 -11.03 -6.86
CA GLN A 332 2.88 -10.33 -6.86
C GLN A 332 3.93 -11.20 -7.58
N ILE A 333 4.80 -10.55 -8.32
CA ILE A 333 5.93 -11.19 -9.01
C ILE A 333 7.25 -10.50 -8.67
N ALA A 334 8.32 -11.29 -8.59
CA ALA A 334 9.67 -10.80 -8.32
C ALA A 334 10.56 -10.83 -9.55
N LEU A 335 11.38 -9.77 -9.68
CA LEU A 335 12.55 -9.69 -10.53
C LEU A 335 13.79 -9.63 -9.64
N LEU A 336 14.55 -10.74 -9.54
CA LEU A 336 15.77 -10.81 -8.73
C LEU A 336 17.05 -10.50 -9.52
N GLY A 337 16.92 -10.02 -10.77
CA GLY A 337 18.04 -9.66 -11.63
C GLY A 337 18.73 -10.86 -12.30
N ASP A 338 18.07 -12.01 -12.34
CA ASP A 338 18.50 -13.24 -13.02
C ASP A 338 17.72 -13.54 -14.31
N GLY A 339 16.95 -12.57 -14.78
CA GLY A 339 16.15 -12.66 -16.01
C GLY A 339 14.83 -13.44 -15.88
N ARG A 340 14.48 -13.91 -14.69
CA ARG A 340 13.28 -14.74 -14.46
C ARG A 340 12.21 -14.00 -13.69
N LEU A 341 10.96 -14.26 -14.05
CA LEU A 341 9.80 -13.85 -13.27
C LEU A 341 9.46 -14.95 -12.26
N ARG A 342 9.28 -14.58 -11.00
CA ARG A 342 8.88 -15.50 -9.93
C ARG A 342 7.62 -15.01 -9.28
N GLU A 343 6.62 -15.87 -9.21
CA GLU A 343 5.40 -15.59 -8.44
C GLU A 343 5.72 -15.60 -6.94
N LEU A 344 5.07 -14.72 -6.23
CA LEU A 344 5.22 -14.50 -4.79
C LEU A 344 3.88 -14.72 -4.08
N PRO A 345 3.44 -15.96 -3.83
CA PRO A 345 2.23 -16.22 -3.06
C PRO A 345 2.27 -15.65 -1.62
N GLY A 346 3.45 -15.56 -1.03
CA GLY A 346 3.69 -14.94 0.29
C GLY A 346 4.03 -13.46 0.22
N GLY A 347 3.82 -12.80 -0.94
CA GLY A 347 3.99 -11.36 -1.09
C GLY A 347 5.43 -10.88 -0.91
N VAL A 348 5.55 -9.66 -0.36
CA VAL A 348 6.84 -8.99 -0.18
C VAL A 348 7.72 -9.68 0.86
N GLU A 349 7.15 -10.32 1.89
CA GLU A 349 7.92 -11.09 2.86
C GLU A 349 8.69 -12.23 2.18
N GLN A 350 8.02 -13.03 1.37
CA GLN A 350 8.67 -14.09 0.60
C GLN A 350 9.75 -13.55 -0.34
N TYR A 351 9.52 -12.38 -0.93
CA TYR A 351 10.54 -11.72 -1.75
C TYR A 351 11.81 -11.44 -0.94
N LEU A 352 11.70 -10.90 0.27
CA LEU A 352 12.85 -10.61 1.13
C LEU A 352 13.63 -11.86 1.52
N GLU A 353 12.95 -12.98 1.79
CA GLU A 353 13.56 -14.27 2.06
C GLU A 353 14.34 -14.80 0.85
N LEU A 354 13.72 -14.78 -0.33
CA LEU A 354 14.38 -15.19 -1.58
C LEU A 354 15.60 -14.34 -1.89
N TYR A 355 15.51 -13.02 -1.67
CA TYR A 355 16.62 -12.10 -1.87
C TYR A 355 17.76 -12.38 -0.88
N ALA A 356 17.46 -12.58 0.40
CA ALA A 356 18.46 -12.91 1.41
C ALA A 356 19.16 -14.24 1.09
N ALA A 357 18.43 -15.26 0.66
CA ALA A 357 18.98 -16.55 0.23
C ALA A 357 19.89 -16.39 -0.99
N GLN A 358 19.50 -15.58 -1.99
CA GLN A 358 20.32 -15.29 -3.16
C GLN A 358 21.62 -14.56 -2.78
N GLN A 359 21.57 -13.60 -1.88
CA GLN A 359 22.75 -12.88 -1.40
C GLN A 359 23.70 -13.81 -0.63
N ALA A 360 23.16 -14.67 0.23
CA ALA A 360 23.96 -15.68 0.94
C ALA A 360 24.64 -16.68 -0.01
N ALA A 361 23.97 -17.07 -1.09
CA ALA A 361 24.55 -17.93 -2.12
C ALA A 361 25.68 -17.21 -2.90
N ARG A 362 25.50 -15.93 -3.22
CA ARG A 362 26.53 -15.11 -3.90
C ARG A 362 27.77 -14.89 -3.02
N SER A 363 27.60 -14.70 -1.72
CA SER A 363 28.69 -14.47 -0.77
C SER A 363 29.53 -15.74 -0.49
N ARG A 364 28.97 -16.92 -0.73
CA ARG A 364 29.69 -18.20 -0.59
C ARG A 364 30.67 -18.48 -1.71
N GLY A 365 30.69 -17.72 -2.82
CA GLY A 365 31.56 -17.87 -3.98
C GLY A 365 31.29 -19.17 -4.76
N PRO A 366 31.75 -19.32 -6.04
CA PRO A 366 31.68 -20.57 -6.74
C PRO A 366 32.59 -21.57 -6.00
N ALA A 367 31.99 -22.62 -5.45
CA ALA A 367 32.76 -23.78 -5.01
C ALA A 367 33.58 -24.28 -6.20
N ASN A 368 34.90 -24.18 -6.11
CA ASN A 368 35.83 -24.69 -7.13
C ASN A 368 35.48 -26.16 -7.38
N PRO A 369 35.17 -26.59 -8.61
CA PRO A 369 34.95 -28.01 -8.89
C PRO A 369 36.30 -28.71 -8.78
N ALA A 370 36.55 -29.33 -7.63
CA ALA A 370 37.66 -30.22 -7.45
C ALA A 370 37.45 -31.44 -8.38
N THR A 371 38.40 -31.62 -9.26
CA THR A 371 38.56 -32.76 -10.17
C THR A 371 38.38 -34.08 -9.43
N PRO A 372 37.67 -35.07 -9.97
CA PRO A 372 37.57 -36.37 -9.31
C PRO A 372 38.81 -37.19 -9.59
N THR A 373 39.64 -37.37 -8.58
CA THR A 373 40.66 -38.43 -8.60
C THR A 373 40.40 -39.38 -7.43
N GLY A 374 40.08 -40.62 -7.78
CA GLY A 374 40.47 -41.84 -7.05
C GLY A 374 39.62 -42.22 -5.85
N ALA A 375 38.90 -43.28 -6.00
CA ALA A 375 38.28 -44.07 -4.97
C ALA A 375 39.23 -44.43 -3.82
N VAL A 376 38.81 -44.10 -2.57
CA VAL A 376 39.03 -44.97 -1.40
C VAL A 376 37.90 -44.69 -0.40
N SER A 377 37.21 -45.76 -0.06
CA SER A 377 36.27 -45.86 1.06
C SER A 377 36.92 -45.48 2.37
N HIS A 378 36.27 -44.61 3.16
CA HIS A 378 36.03 -44.76 4.59
C HIS A 378 35.27 -43.57 5.14
N ASP A 379 34.10 -43.90 5.68
CA ASP A 379 33.58 -43.50 7.02
C ASP A 379 33.97 -42.11 7.56
N GLY A 380 32.98 -41.30 7.92
CA GLY A 380 33.22 -40.16 8.75
C GLY A 380 32.40 -38.92 8.41
N GLY A 381 31.14 -38.84 8.83
CA GLY A 381 30.60 -37.72 9.59
C GLY A 381 30.87 -36.29 9.09
N GLY A 382 30.05 -35.78 8.20
CA GLY A 382 29.74 -34.35 8.11
C GLY A 382 28.57 -34.06 9.02
N GLY A 383 28.85 -33.56 10.23
CA GLY A 383 27.90 -33.48 11.30
C GLY A 383 26.73 -32.53 11.00
N SER A 384 25.52 -33.01 10.99
CA SER A 384 24.39 -32.36 11.62
C SER A 384 24.79 -32.18 13.09
N ALA A 385 24.60 -31.00 13.64
CA ALA A 385 24.94 -30.72 15.04
C ALA A 385 24.13 -31.59 16.03
N TYR A 386 23.13 -32.30 15.51
CA TYR A 386 22.20 -33.14 16.28
C TYR A 386 22.16 -34.57 15.75
N SER A 387 22.02 -35.52 16.67
CA SER A 387 21.92 -36.94 16.31
C SER A 387 20.57 -37.27 15.65
N ALA A 388 20.51 -38.34 14.86
CA ALA A 388 19.25 -38.78 14.23
C ALA A 388 18.16 -39.15 15.23
N ALA A 389 18.49 -39.37 16.52
CA ALA A 389 17.55 -39.58 17.61
C ALA A 389 16.96 -38.24 18.07
N GLU A 390 17.79 -37.20 18.23
CA GLU A 390 17.38 -35.86 18.61
C GLU A 390 16.48 -35.22 17.55
N VAL A 391 16.79 -35.37 16.28
CA VAL A 391 15.95 -34.93 15.15
C VAL A 391 14.56 -35.57 15.16
N ARG A 392 14.49 -36.88 15.48
CA ARG A 392 13.22 -37.61 15.55
C ARG A 392 12.39 -37.14 16.77
N GLU A 393 13.06 -36.86 17.89
CA GLU A 393 12.41 -36.38 19.10
C GLU A 393 11.90 -34.93 18.92
N ALA A 394 12.68 -34.05 18.29
CA ALA A 394 12.30 -32.74 17.90
C ALA A 394 11.07 -32.72 16.98
N ARG A 395 11.02 -33.56 15.95
CA ARG A 395 9.84 -33.68 15.07
C ARG A 395 8.59 -34.17 15.79
N LYS A 396 8.74 -35.04 16.78
CA LYS A 396 7.63 -35.50 17.61
C LYS A 396 7.12 -34.39 18.51
N GLU A 397 8.03 -33.62 19.09
CA GLU A 397 7.70 -32.46 19.93
C GLU A 397 7.04 -31.35 19.10
N MET A 398 7.52 -31.04 17.90
CA MET A 398 6.83 -30.11 16.97
C MET A 398 5.38 -30.51 16.75
N GLY A 399 5.09 -31.76 16.40
CA GLY A 399 3.71 -32.22 16.19
C GLY A 399 2.84 -32.23 17.46
N ARG A 400 3.45 -32.21 18.65
CA ARG A 400 2.75 -32.01 19.92
C ARG A 400 2.42 -30.54 20.13
N LEU A 401 3.37 -29.65 19.92
CA LEU A 401 3.24 -28.21 20.07
C LEU A 401 2.23 -27.63 19.06
N GLU A 402 2.25 -28.07 17.81
CA GLU A 402 1.25 -27.68 16.80
C GLU A 402 -0.18 -27.95 17.23
N ARG A 403 -0.42 -29.12 17.83
CA ARG A 403 -1.77 -29.47 18.35
C ARG A 403 -2.19 -28.60 19.54
N GLN A 404 -1.23 -28.16 20.35
CA GLN A 404 -1.50 -27.27 21.47
C GLN A 404 -1.78 -25.85 21.00
N ILE A 405 -1.00 -25.35 20.04
CA ILE A 405 -1.21 -24.04 19.39
C ILE A 405 -2.60 -24.00 18.74
N ALA A 406 -2.95 -24.98 17.92
CA ALA A 406 -4.28 -25.05 17.27
C ALA A 406 -5.46 -25.07 18.29
N ARG A 407 -5.23 -25.64 19.47
CA ARG A 407 -6.24 -25.62 20.54
C ARG A 407 -6.40 -24.24 21.16
N LEU A 408 -5.29 -23.53 21.40
CA LEU A 408 -5.32 -22.16 21.93
C LEU A 408 -5.90 -21.17 20.91
N GLU A 409 -5.63 -21.33 19.61
CA GLU A 409 -6.28 -20.55 18.54
C GLU A 409 -7.80 -20.73 18.53
N SER A 410 -8.28 -21.97 18.73
CA SER A 410 -9.71 -22.24 18.82
C SER A 410 -10.33 -21.62 20.09
N GLU A 411 -9.59 -21.59 21.21
CA GLU A 411 -10.01 -20.95 22.45
C GLU A 411 -10.02 -19.43 22.31
N GLN A 412 -9.02 -18.85 21.66
CA GLN A 412 -8.94 -17.43 21.33
C GLN A 412 -10.13 -16.97 20.49
N THR A 413 -10.50 -17.73 19.47
CA THR A 413 -11.67 -17.44 18.62
C THR A 413 -12.96 -17.44 19.44
N ARG A 414 -13.14 -18.43 20.32
CA ARG A 414 -14.33 -18.49 21.21
C ARG A 414 -14.40 -17.32 22.17
N LEU A 415 -13.27 -16.90 22.75
CA LEU A 415 -13.24 -15.74 23.64
C LEU A 415 -13.60 -14.45 22.92
N HIS A 416 -13.16 -14.28 21.66
CA HIS A 416 -13.58 -13.17 20.81
C HIS A 416 -15.08 -13.17 20.53
N ASP A 417 -15.66 -14.32 20.18
CA ASP A 417 -17.10 -14.47 19.95
C ASP A 417 -17.90 -14.16 21.21
N ASP A 418 -17.43 -14.64 22.38
CA ASP A 418 -18.06 -14.37 23.69
C ASP A 418 -17.96 -12.87 24.06
N MET A 419 -16.85 -12.18 23.73
CA MET A 419 -16.71 -10.74 23.94
C MET A 419 -17.70 -9.95 23.06
N VAL A 420 -17.88 -10.35 21.81
CA VAL A 420 -18.86 -9.75 20.90
C VAL A 420 -20.28 -9.99 21.42
N ALA A 421 -20.60 -11.21 21.88
CA ALA A 421 -21.91 -11.55 22.40
C ALA A 421 -22.27 -10.79 23.69
N ARG A 422 -21.27 -10.41 24.49
CA ARG A 422 -21.43 -9.71 25.78
C ARG A 422 -20.95 -8.26 25.74
N ALA A 423 -20.87 -7.64 24.56
CA ALA A 423 -20.34 -6.30 24.37
C ALA A 423 -21.03 -5.20 25.20
N THR A 424 -22.24 -5.44 25.70
CA THR A 424 -23.00 -4.51 26.56
C THR A 424 -22.66 -4.62 28.06
N ASP A 425 -21.96 -5.68 28.49
CA ASP A 425 -21.57 -5.90 29.88
C ASP A 425 -20.07 -5.63 30.05
N ALA A 426 -19.74 -4.42 30.50
CA ALA A 426 -18.37 -3.98 30.69
C ALA A 426 -17.55 -4.81 31.71
N SER A 427 -18.21 -5.50 32.67
CA SER A 427 -17.53 -6.35 33.65
C SER A 427 -17.15 -7.69 33.01
N ALA A 428 -18.07 -8.31 32.27
CA ALA A 428 -17.84 -9.56 31.58
C ALA A 428 -16.79 -9.41 30.47
N VAL A 429 -16.79 -8.28 29.74
CA VAL A 429 -15.78 -7.99 28.70
C VAL A 429 -14.38 -7.87 29.31
N ARG A 430 -14.22 -7.24 30.48
CA ARG A 430 -12.91 -7.16 31.15
C ARG A 430 -12.37 -8.52 31.59
N GLU A 431 -13.24 -9.38 32.14
CA GLU A 431 -12.82 -10.74 32.51
C GLU A 431 -12.39 -11.57 31.29
N LEU A 432 -13.14 -11.45 30.20
CA LEU A 432 -12.80 -12.12 28.94
C LEU A 432 -11.49 -11.56 28.32
N ASP A 433 -11.23 -10.25 28.42
CA ASP A 433 -9.99 -9.62 27.94
C ASP A 433 -8.76 -10.13 28.71
N ILE A 434 -8.86 -10.25 30.04
CA ILE A 434 -7.79 -10.81 30.87
C ILE A 434 -7.49 -12.25 30.41
N ARG A 435 -8.53 -13.05 30.23
CA ARG A 435 -8.38 -14.45 29.83
C ARG A 435 -7.86 -14.59 28.39
N LEU A 436 -8.25 -13.67 27.49
CA LEU A 436 -7.74 -13.60 26.13
C LEU A 436 -6.23 -13.35 26.12
N ARG A 437 -5.74 -12.41 26.94
CA ARG A 437 -4.31 -12.14 27.08
C ARG A 437 -3.54 -13.37 27.58
N GLU A 438 -4.05 -14.05 28.60
CA GLU A 438 -3.42 -15.29 29.10
C GLU A 438 -3.31 -16.37 28.00
N VAL A 439 -4.33 -16.51 27.15
CA VAL A 439 -4.32 -17.47 26.03
C VAL A 439 -3.34 -17.04 24.94
N VAL A 440 -3.24 -15.75 24.65
CA VAL A 440 -2.26 -15.21 23.68
C VAL A 440 -0.84 -15.43 24.17
N ASP A 441 -0.53 -15.08 25.44
CA ASP A 441 0.80 -15.27 26.04
C ASP A 441 1.22 -16.75 26.02
N GLN A 442 0.29 -17.66 26.37
CA GLN A 442 0.56 -19.11 26.32
C GLN A 442 0.81 -19.60 24.88
N ARG A 443 0.10 -19.06 23.90
CA ARG A 443 0.31 -19.41 22.50
C ARG A 443 1.70 -18.96 22.03
N GLU A 444 2.11 -17.73 22.36
CA GLU A 444 3.44 -17.20 22.02
C GLU A 444 4.57 -18.04 22.65
N GLU A 445 4.43 -18.50 23.90
CA GLU A 445 5.39 -19.40 24.53
C GLU A 445 5.52 -20.72 23.78
N LEU A 446 4.40 -21.30 23.32
CA LEU A 446 4.40 -22.55 22.56
C LEU A 446 4.94 -22.38 21.15
N GLU A 447 4.70 -21.25 20.50
CA GLU A 447 5.29 -20.91 19.19
C GLU A 447 6.81 -20.76 19.29
N MET A 448 7.33 -20.15 20.35
CA MET A 448 8.78 -20.09 20.60
C MET A 448 9.39 -21.48 20.81
N ALA A 449 8.74 -22.33 21.62
CA ALA A 449 9.21 -23.69 21.82
C ALA A 449 9.15 -24.54 20.53
N TRP A 450 8.16 -24.28 19.68
CA TRP A 450 8.06 -24.92 18.35
C TRP A 450 9.22 -24.50 17.43
N LEU A 451 9.59 -23.20 17.43
CA LEU A 451 10.73 -22.71 16.66
C LEU A 451 12.07 -23.33 17.12
N GLU A 452 12.27 -23.45 18.44
CA GLU A 452 13.46 -24.12 18.99
C GLU A 452 13.51 -25.63 18.57
N ALA A 453 12.36 -26.30 18.59
CA ALA A 453 12.29 -27.68 18.14
C ALA A 453 12.50 -27.80 16.60
N ALA A 454 12.08 -26.81 15.83
CA ALA A 454 12.28 -26.77 14.37
C ALA A 454 13.77 -26.60 14.02
N GLU A 455 14.51 -25.74 14.74
CA GLU A 455 15.96 -25.60 14.54
C GLU A 455 16.76 -26.91 14.76
N ILE A 456 16.25 -27.79 15.62
CA ILE A 456 16.87 -29.12 15.87
C ILE A 456 16.42 -30.14 14.80
N ALA A 457 15.23 -29.93 14.23
CA ALA A 457 14.60 -30.86 13.28
C ALA A 457 15.07 -30.69 11.82
N ASP A 458 15.61 -29.51 11.49
CA ASP A 458 16.23 -29.17 10.21
C ASP A 458 17.73 -29.55 10.21
#